data_6d2a0d9db8bd0a7e35a1021ecd77a29e
#
_entry.id   6d2a0d9db8bd0a7e35a1021ecd77a29e
#
_cell.length_a   1.000
_cell.length_b   1.000
_cell.length_c   1.000
_cell.angle_alpha   90.00
_cell.angle_beta   90.00
_cell.angle_gamma   90.00
#
_symmetry.space_group_name_H-M   'P 1'
#
loop_
_entity.id
_entity.type
_entity.pdbx_description
1 polymer ?
#
loop_
_entity_poly.entity_id
_entity_poly.type
_entity_poly.pdbx_seq_one_letter_code
_entity_poly.pdbx_strand_id
1 'polypeptide(L)'
;MPSSIEDEQTFIDHAHSLLDQHIDHLRSRISNTTSAPSTGTGQDELEREALLDNLHLQLHAAEAARPRMCFGRLRFNGGDDHHIGRIGMRDEAGDILLIDWRAPQAAPFYQATSKNPMDVVLRRRIATRPSQQGPHVTHVDDETFDGIHEAVDPSLSAMEAPRSGRMADILATIASDQDAIIRSDLDQVTIVQGGPGTGKTVVALHRAAWLLYTHRERLARDGVLIVGPSNVFLHYIDQVLPSLGETDVVLLTPRQLYPDVRPTADDSHDVARIKGSDRMARVIARAVAARVRIPRTGVTLTTHTGMRIRLSPEEIEQASKGISRSRRFHDGRDPFLRRVLQQAARNVARDTGHDP
;
A
#
# COMPACT_ATOMS: atom_id res chain seq x y z
N MET A 1 -9.01 34.22 -21.12
CA MET A 1 -8.99 34.94 -19.84
C MET A 1 -8.71 33.96 -18.75
N PRO A 2 -7.92 34.25 -17.71
CA PRO A 2 -7.82 33.37 -16.58
C PRO A 2 -9.23 33.22 -15.98
N SER A 3 -9.68 31.98 -15.76
CA SER A 3 -10.97 31.71 -15.12
C SER A 3 -10.96 32.32 -13.71
N SER A 4 -12.09 32.86 -13.28
CA SER A 4 -12.23 33.47 -11.96
C SER A 4 -12.30 32.42 -10.85
N ILE A 5 -12.18 32.83 -9.59
CA ILE A 5 -12.47 31.96 -8.44
C ILE A 5 -13.90 31.41 -8.53
N GLU A 6 -14.84 32.20 -9.07
CA GLU A 6 -16.22 31.82 -9.26
C GLU A 6 -16.39 30.68 -10.29
N ASP A 7 -15.58 30.70 -11.38
CA ASP A 7 -15.59 29.61 -12.37
C ASP A 7 -15.09 28.31 -11.75
N GLU A 8 -14.02 28.38 -10.95
CA GLU A 8 -13.50 27.19 -10.23
C GLU A 8 -14.49 26.69 -9.18
N GLN A 9 -15.19 27.59 -8.48
CA GLN A 9 -16.25 27.20 -7.54
C GLN A 9 -17.38 26.47 -8.26
N THR A 10 -17.85 27.02 -9.39
CA THR A 10 -18.90 26.41 -10.19
C THR A 10 -18.52 25.01 -10.66
N PHE A 11 -17.27 24.83 -11.11
CA PHE A 11 -16.76 23.52 -11.50
C PHE A 11 -16.73 22.56 -10.30
N ILE A 12 -16.21 23.00 -9.15
CA ILE A 12 -16.11 22.19 -7.95
C ILE A 12 -17.48 21.79 -7.42
N ASP A 13 -18.46 22.68 -7.44
CA ASP A 13 -19.84 22.39 -7.04
C ASP A 13 -20.46 21.31 -7.93
N HIS A 14 -20.28 21.41 -9.24
CA HIS A 14 -20.73 20.38 -10.19
C HIS A 14 -20.05 19.02 -9.92
N ALA A 15 -18.72 19.02 -9.84
CA ALA A 15 -17.96 17.80 -9.58
C ALA A 15 -18.32 17.17 -8.22
N HIS A 16 -18.56 17.98 -7.19
CA HIS A 16 -19.00 17.53 -5.88
C HIS A 16 -20.37 16.88 -5.93
N SER A 17 -21.33 17.47 -6.67
CA SER A 17 -22.65 16.87 -6.86
C SER A 17 -22.58 15.49 -7.51
N LEU A 18 -21.74 15.33 -8.54
CA LEU A 18 -21.54 14.03 -9.21
C LEU A 18 -20.86 13.02 -8.26
N LEU A 19 -19.93 13.47 -7.42
CA LEU A 19 -19.31 12.60 -6.42
C LEU A 19 -20.32 12.13 -5.37
N ASP A 20 -21.21 13.00 -4.91
CA ASP A 20 -22.28 12.65 -3.98
C ASP A 20 -23.24 11.61 -4.58
N GLN A 21 -23.63 11.78 -5.84
CA GLN A 21 -24.43 10.78 -6.56
C GLN A 21 -23.69 9.44 -6.67
N HIS A 22 -22.39 9.46 -6.95
CA HIS A 22 -21.57 8.26 -7.01
C HIS A 22 -21.50 7.54 -5.64
N ILE A 23 -21.30 8.28 -4.55
CA ILE A 23 -21.31 7.76 -3.19
C ILE A 23 -22.67 7.09 -2.87
N ASP A 24 -23.78 7.73 -3.18
CA ASP A 24 -25.11 7.17 -2.95
C ASP A 24 -25.38 5.92 -3.81
N HIS A 25 -24.87 5.91 -5.04
CA HIS A 25 -24.93 4.72 -5.88
C HIS A 25 -24.13 3.54 -5.27
N LEU A 26 -22.90 3.79 -4.77
CA LEU A 26 -22.10 2.76 -4.10
C LEU A 26 -22.81 2.22 -2.86
N ARG A 27 -23.38 3.09 -2.02
CA ARG A 27 -24.16 2.69 -0.83
C ARG A 27 -25.36 1.81 -1.21
N SER A 28 -26.08 2.18 -2.26
CA SER A 28 -27.21 1.41 -2.77
C SER A 28 -26.75 0.03 -3.28
N ARG A 29 -25.66 -0.04 -4.01
CA ARG A 29 -25.09 -1.32 -4.47
C ARG A 29 -24.68 -2.21 -3.31
N ILE A 30 -24.00 -1.67 -2.29
CA ILE A 30 -23.63 -2.42 -1.08
C ILE A 30 -24.87 -2.98 -0.40
N SER A 31 -25.90 -2.14 -0.19
CA SER A 31 -27.18 -2.58 0.42
C SER A 31 -27.85 -3.69 -0.39
N ASN A 32 -27.94 -3.55 -1.69
CA ASN A 32 -28.56 -4.54 -2.58
C ASN A 32 -27.76 -5.86 -2.57
N THR A 33 -26.44 -5.80 -2.65
CA THR A 33 -25.57 -6.98 -2.61
C THR A 33 -25.64 -7.68 -1.26
N THR A 34 -25.74 -6.92 -0.15
CA THR A 34 -25.89 -7.49 1.20
C THR A 34 -27.24 -8.17 1.39
N SER A 35 -28.32 -7.60 0.82
CA SER A 35 -29.68 -8.10 0.99
C SER A 35 -30.05 -9.20 0.00
N ALA A 36 -29.23 -9.46 -1.02
CA ALA A 36 -29.49 -10.50 -2.02
C ALA A 36 -29.45 -11.89 -1.35
N PRO A 37 -30.42 -12.78 -1.62
CA PRO A 37 -30.41 -14.12 -1.09
C PRO A 37 -29.17 -14.88 -1.57
N SER A 38 -28.51 -15.62 -0.66
CA SER A 38 -27.40 -16.51 -1.02
C SER A 38 -27.91 -17.66 -1.87
N THR A 39 -27.29 -17.89 -3.03
CA THR A 39 -27.63 -19.01 -3.93
C THR A 39 -27.05 -20.35 -3.45
N GLY A 40 -26.29 -20.36 -2.34
CA GLY A 40 -25.96 -21.57 -1.58
C GLY A 40 -24.72 -22.33 -2.03
N THR A 41 -23.91 -21.80 -2.95
CA THR A 41 -22.59 -22.38 -3.27
C THR A 41 -21.49 -21.58 -2.58
N GLY A 42 -20.46 -22.28 -2.03
CA GLY A 42 -19.34 -21.61 -1.36
C GLY A 42 -18.54 -20.68 -2.28
N GLN A 43 -18.62 -20.89 -3.62
CA GLN A 43 -17.99 -20.01 -4.61
C GLN A 43 -18.73 -18.68 -4.73
N ASP A 44 -20.07 -18.72 -4.76
CA ASP A 44 -20.92 -17.52 -4.84
C ASP A 44 -20.75 -16.63 -3.59
N GLU A 45 -20.53 -17.25 -2.42
CA GLU A 45 -20.26 -16.54 -1.18
C GLU A 45 -18.91 -15.80 -1.23
N LEU A 46 -17.86 -16.44 -1.73
CA LEU A 46 -16.54 -15.82 -1.91
C LEU A 46 -16.57 -14.68 -2.93
N GLU A 47 -17.25 -14.87 -4.06
CA GLU A 47 -17.39 -13.82 -5.09
C GLU A 47 -18.19 -12.62 -4.55
N ARG A 48 -19.23 -12.87 -3.76
CA ARG A 48 -20.01 -11.82 -3.11
C ARG A 48 -19.20 -11.06 -2.06
N GLU A 49 -18.43 -11.75 -1.23
CA GLU A 49 -17.55 -11.14 -0.23
C GLU A 49 -16.51 -10.24 -0.91
N ALA A 50 -15.83 -10.74 -1.94
CA ALA A 50 -14.88 -9.96 -2.73
C ALA A 50 -15.51 -8.73 -3.41
N LEU A 51 -16.76 -8.85 -3.89
CA LEU A 51 -17.48 -7.71 -4.44
C LEU A 51 -17.81 -6.67 -3.38
N LEU A 52 -18.29 -7.09 -2.20
CA LEU A 52 -18.59 -6.20 -1.08
C LEU A 52 -17.34 -5.47 -0.60
N ASP A 53 -16.22 -6.18 -0.45
CA ASP A 53 -14.95 -5.57 -0.07
C ASP A 53 -14.51 -4.50 -1.07
N ASN A 54 -14.61 -4.80 -2.37
CA ASN A 54 -14.28 -3.82 -3.41
C ASN A 54 -15.20 -2.59 -3.38
N LEU A 55 -16.51 -2.79 -3.18
CA LEU A 55 -17.48 -1.68 -3.06
C LEU A 55 -17.22 -0.82 -1.83
N HIS A 56 -16.88 -1.43 -0.69
CA HIS A 56 -16.51 -0.69 0.52
C HIS A 56 -15.22 0.12 0.31
N LEU A 57 -14.20 -0.44 -0.36
CA LEU A 57 -12.97 0.27 -0.71
C LEU A 57 -13.26 1.50 -1.58
N GLN A 58 -14.09 1.34 -2.62
CA GLN A 58 -14.50 2.45 -3.48
C GLN A 58 -15.26 3.53 -2.72
N LEU A 59 -16.19 3.14 -1.84
CA LEU A 59 -16.95 4.05 -1.01
C LEU A 59 -16.03 4.85 -0.08
N HIS A 60 -15.13 4.18 0.64
CA HIS A 60 -14.17 4.84 1.53
C HIS A 60 -13.26 5.82 0.78
N ALA A 61 -12.76 5.45 -0.39
CA ALA A 61 -11.94 6.34 -1.21
C ALA A 61 -12.71 7.58 -1.67
N ALA A 62 -13.97 7.42 -2.12
CA ALA A 62 -14.83 8.52 -2.54
C ALA A 62 -15.17 9.47 -1.36
N GLU A 63 -15.55 8.92 -0.20
CA GLU A 63 -15.84 9.69 1.01
C GLU A 63 -14.59 10.44 1.54
N ALA A 64 -13.42 9.81 1.51
CA ALA A 64 -12.17 10.43 1.91
C ALA A 64 -11.73 11.57 0.96
N ALA A 65 -11.99 11.44 -0.34
CA ALA A 65 -11.70 12.48 -1.32
C ALA A 65 -12.66 13.67 -1.26
N ARG A 66 -13.91 13.43 -0.87
CA ARG A 66 -15.03 14.36 -0.92
C ARG A 66 -14.74 15.78 -0.37
N PRO A 67 -14.10 15.95 0.80
CA PRO A 67 -13.88 17.31 1.36
C PRO A 67 -12.93 18.20 0.54
N ARG A 68 -12.08 17.60 -0.28
CA ARG A 68 -11.01 18.28 -1.05
C ARG A 68 -10.70 17.53 -2.33
N MET A 69 -11.72 17.23 -3.09
CA MET A 69 -11.65 16.35 -4.25
C MET A 69 -10.77 16.89 -5.38
N CYS A 70 -10.78 18.21 -5.62
CA CYS A 70 -10.01 18.91 -6.62
C CYS A 70 -9.03 19.87 -5.95
N PHE A 71 -7.79 19.94 -6.45
CA PHE A 71 -6.75 20.81 -5.90
C PHE A 71 -5.87 21.48 -6.97
N GLY A 72 -6.12 21.15 -8.24
CA GLY A 72 -5.32 21.72 -9.31
C GLY A 72 -5.99 21.69 -10.66
N ARG A 73 -5.42 22.48 -11.59
CA ARG A 73 -5.81 22.54 -13.00
C ARG A 73 -4.58 22.74 -13.86
N LEU A 74 -4.54 22.08 -15.00
CA LEU A 74 -3.53 22.22 -16.03
C LEU A 74 -4.19 22.68 -17.32
N ARG A 75 -3.56 23.67 -17.98
CA ARG A 75 -3.88 24.03 -19.35
C ARG A 75 -2.67 23.81 -20.23
N PHE A 76 -2.86 23.18 -21.38
CA PHE A 76 -1.83 22.84 -22.35
C PHE A 76 -1.87 23.75 -23.58
N ASN A 77 -0.76 23.80 -24.32
CA ASN A 77 -0.64 24.60 -25.55
C ASN A 77 -1.71 24.28 -26.61
N GLY A 78 -2.20 23.04 -26.66
CA GLY A 78 -3.26 22.58 -27.56
C GLY A 78 -4.67 23.09 -27.21
N GLY A 79 -4.82 23.78 -26.08
CA GLY A 79 -6.11 24.25 -25.57
C GLY A 79 -6.78 23.25 -24.64
N ASP A 80 -6.20 22.06 -24.46
CA ASP A 80 -6.69 21.07 -23.50
C ASP A 80 -6.58 21.61 -22.08
N ASP A 81 -7.62 21.35 -21.28
CA ASP A 81 -7.76 21.88 -19.94
C ASP A 81 -8.27 20.78 -19.00
N HIS A 82 -7.49 20.48 -17.95
CA HIS A 82 -7.78 19.33 -17.08
C HIS A 82 -7.68 19.72 -15.61
N HIS A 83 -8.70 19.36 -14.85
CA HIS A 83 -8.65 19.46 -13.40
C HIS A 83 -8.01 18.22 -12.77
N ILE A 84 -7.18 18.44 -11.75
CA ILE A 84 -6.45 17.38 -11.03
C ILE A 84 -7.08 17.19 -9.66
N GLY A 85 -7.42 15.94 -9.36
CA GLY A 85 -8.12 15.57 -8.14
C GLY A 85 -7.44 14.43 -7.37
N ARG A 86 -8.01 14.14 -6.20
CA ARG A 86 -7.60 13.01 -5.36
C ARG A 86 -8.05 11.67 -5.91
N ILE A 87 -9.10 11.70 -6.72
CA ILE A 87 -9.66 10.55 -7.45
C ILE A 87 -9.94 10.96 -8.89
N GLY A 88 -9.92 9.99 -9.80
CA GLY A 88 -10.38 10.18 -11.17
C GLY A 88 -11.91 10.11 -11.23
N MET A 89 -12.52 11.03 -11.98
CA MET A 89 -13.95 11.08 -12.22
C MET A 89 -14.27 11.33 -13.67
N ARG A 90 -15.38 10.78 -14.12
CA ARG A 90 -16.00 11.06 -15.43
C ARG A 90 -17.38 11.66 -15.21
N ASP A 91 -17.80 12.49 -16.14
CA ASP A 91 -19.17 12.99 -16.17
C ASP A 91 -20.15 11.96 -16.75
N GLU A 92 -21.42 12.35 -16.86
CA GLU A 92 -22.50 11.50 -17.40
C GLU A 92 -22.31 11.15 -18.89
N ALA A 93 -21.56 11.97 -19.64
CA ALA A 93 -21.23 11.73 -21.04
C ALA A 93 -20.04 10.75 -21.20
N GLY A 94 -19.32 10.48 -20.10
CA GLY A 94 -18.11 9.66 -20.06
C GLY A 94 -16.81 10.45 -20.26
N ASP A 95 -16.90 11.78 -20.36
CA ASP A 95 -15.74 12.65 -20.46
C ASP A 95 -15.00 12.77 -19.13
N ILE A 96 -13.69 13.01 -19.19
CA ILE A 96 -12.86 13.13 -18.00
C ILE A 96 -13.17 14.44 -17.29
N LEU A 97 -13.76 14.36 -16.10
CA LEU A 97 -14.04 15.51 -15.24
C LEU A 97 -12.85 15.83 -14.32
N LEU A 98 -12.29 14.81 -13.65
CA LEU A 98 -11.10 14.93 -12.81
C LEU A 98 -10.09 13.86 -13.19
N ILE A 99 -8.84 14.25 -13.35
CA ILE A 99 -7.71 13.34 -13.47
C ILE A 99 -7.18 13.02 -12.08
N ASP A 100 -7.06 11.72 -11.78
CA ASP A 100 -6.40 11.28 -10.55
C ASP A 100 -4.93 11.74 -10.53
N TRP A 101 -4.49 12.32 -9.42
CA TRP A 101 -3.13 12.81 -9.26
C TRP A 101 -2.05 11.75 -9.51
N ARG A 102 -2.38 10.46 -9.31
CA ARG A 102 -1.49 9.32 -9.52
C ARG A 102 -1.34 8.96 -11.00
N ALA A 103 -2.30 9.33 -11.83
CA ALA A 103 -2.28 9.03 -13.24
C ALA A 103 -1.09 9.70 -13.97
N PRO A 104 -0.56 9.07 -15.03
CA PRO A 104 0.53 9.66 -15.81
C PRO A 104 0.21 11.06 -16.36
N GLN A 105 -1.05 11.30 -16.73
CA GLN A 105 -1.53 12.60 -17.25
C GLN A 105 -1.45 13.72 -16.22
N ALA A 106 -1.42 13.41 -14.92
CA ALA A 106 -1.25 14.39 -13.86
C ALA A 106 0.23 14.72 -13.58
N ALA A 107 1.18 13.97 -14.11
CA ALA A 107 2.61 14.19 -13.85
C ALA A 107 3.08 15.64 -14.19
N PRO A 108 2.63 16.29 -15.28
CA PRO A 108 3.02 17.67 -15.58
C PRO A 108 2.63 18.66 -14.48
N PHE A 109 1.60 18.37 -13.67
CA PHE A 109 1.22 19.24 -12.54
C PHE A 109 2.34 19.37 -11.50
N TYR A 110 3.18 18.36 -11.36
CA TYR A 110 4.30 18.33 -10.41
C TYR A 110 5.65 18.60 -11.08
N GLN A 111 5.84 18.10 -12.30
CA GLN A 111 7.14 18.04 -12.96
C GLN A 111 7.41 19.20 -13.92
N ALA A 112 6.36 19.89 -14.41
CA ALA A 112 6.56 21.04 -15.29
C ALA A 112 7.34 22.15 -14.56
N THR A 113 8.34 22.68 -15.25
CA THR A 113 9.18 23.79 -14.77
C THR A 113 9.37 24.81 -15.90
N SER A 114 9.82 26.02 -15.59
CA SER A 114 10.12 27.04 -16.62
C SER A 114 11.19 26.57 -17.63
N LYS A 115 12.06 25.62 -17.25
CA LYS A 115 13.07 25.02 -18.13
C LYS A 115 12.52 23.85 -18.96
N ASN A 116 11.53 23.15 -18.45
CA ASN A 116 10.85 22.03 -19.11
C ASN A 116 9.35 22.11 -18.84
N PRO A 117 8.59 22.91 -19.60
CA PRO A 117 7.17 23.16 -19.35
C PRO A 117 6.26 21.96 -19.65
N MET A 118 6.73 20.91 -20.34
CA MET A 118 5.95 19.71 -20.68
C MET A 118 4.61 20.06 -21.38
N ASP A 119 4.63 21.03 -22.30
CA ASP A 119 3.48 21.61 -23.01
C ASP A 119 2.44 22.32 -22.13
N VAL A 120 2.69 22.48 -20.83
CA VAL A 120 1.84 23.24 -19.92
C VAL A 120 2.05 24.73 -20.15
N VAL A 121 0.96 25.49 -20.30
CA VAL A 121 0.97 26.96 -20.36
C VAL A 121 0.50 27.58 -19.05
N LEU A 122 -0.37 26.87 -18.31
CA LEU A 122 -0.86 27.31 -17.01
C LEU A 122 -0.97 26.13 -16.07
N ARG A 123 -0.38 26.26 -14.89
CA ARG A 123 -0.64 25.41 -13.73
C ARG A 123 -1.34 26.25 -12.67
N ARG A 124 -2.56 25.86 -12.30
CA ARG A 124 -3.33 26.46 -11.21
C ARG A 124 -3.39 25.54 -10.02
N ARG A 125 -3.03 26.04 -8.85
CA ARG A 125 -3.29 25.39 -7.57
C ARG A 125 -4.58 25.94 -6.98
N ILE A 126 -5.47 25.06 -6.53
CA ILE A 126 -6.80 25.41 -6.01
C ILE A 126 -6.85 25.01 -4.54
N ALA A 127 -6.93 25.99 -3.67
CA ALA A 127 -7.12 25.77 -2.24
C ALA A 127 -8.61 25.77 -1.89
N THR A 128 -9.08 24.70 -1.24
CA THR A 128 -10.47 24.56 -0.80
C THR A 128 -10.56 24.38 0.71
N ARG A 129 -11.66 24.86 1.28
CA ARG A 129 -12.05 24.61 2.68
C ARG A 129 -13.35 23.80 2.69
N PRO A 130 -13.44 22.70 3.48
CA PRO A 130 -14.71 22.01 3.68
C PRO A 130 -15.77 22.92 4.28
N SER A 131 -16.99 22.85 3.74
CA SER A 131 -18.18 23.53 4.29
C SER A 131 -19.35 22.55 4.34
N GLN A 132 -20.48 22.97 4.94
CA GLN A 132 -21.70 22.16 4.99
C GLN A 132 -22.33 21.94 3.60
N GLN A 133 -22.05 22.85 2.65
CA GLN A 133 -22.58 22.81 1.28
C GLN A 133 -21.60 22.20 0.28
N GLY A 134 -20.43 21.73 0.74
CA GLY A 134 -19.38 21.18 -0.11
C GLY A 134 -18.05 21.96 0.02
N PRO A 135 -17.04 21.62 -0.77
CA PRO A 135 -15.75 22.31 -0.76
C PRO A 135 -15.89 23.74 -1.28
N HIS A 136 -15.42 24.72 -0.49
CA HIS A 136 -15.42 26.14 -0.90
C HIS A 136 -14.01 26.56 -1.32
N VAL A 137 -13.89 27.18 -2.52
CA VAL A 137 -12.62 27.70 -3.03
C VAL A 137 -12.24 28.94 -2.24
N THR A 138 -11.08 28.90 -1.61
CA THR A 138 -10.58 30.00 -0.78
C THR A 138 -9.50 30.81 -1.47
N HIS A 139 -8.73 30.16 -2.34
CA HIS A 139 -7.60 30.78 -3.04
C HIS A 139 -7.25 29.98 -4.30
N VAL A 140 -6.77 30.67 -5.32
CA VAL A 140 -6.14 30.10 -6.51
C VAL A 140 -4.78 30.73 -6.71
N ASP A 141 -3.79 29.92 -7.09
CA ASP A 141 -2.42 30.34 -7.37
C ASP A 141 -2.05 29.87 -8.78
N ASP A 142 -1.78 30.83 -9.66
CA ASP A 142 -1.51 30.60 -11.09
C ASP A 142 -0.02 30.74 -11.39
N GLU A 143 0.53 29.71 -12.00
CA GLU A 143 1.88 29.69 -12.53
C GLU A 143 1.82 29.51 -14.05
N THR A 144 2.39 30.49 -14.79
CA THR A 144 2.46 30.45 -16.25
C THR A 144 3.85 30.08 -16.73
N PHE A 145 3.89 29.31 -17.82
CA PHE A 145 5.13 28.77 -18.42
C PHE A 145 5.48 29.47 -19.75
N ASP A 146 5.06 30.72 -19.94
CA ASP A 146 5.31 31.52 -21.14
C ASP A 146 6.73 32.12 -21.25
N GLY A 147 7.63 31.69 -20.35
CA GLY A 147 9.05 32.05 -20.39
C GLY A 147 9.38 33.48 -19.90
N ILE A 148 8.41 34.24 -19.37
CA ILE A 148 8.57 35.67 -19.02
C ILE A 148 8.72 35.89 -17.50
N HIS A 149 8.34 34.91 -16.67
CA HIS A 149 8.38 35.06 -15.21
C HIS A 149 9.34 34.05 -14.55
N GLU A 150 10.20 34.57 -13.63
CA GLU A 150 10.97 33.69 -12.73
C GLU A 150 10.03 32.86 -11.87
N ALA A 151 10.24 31.54 -11.91
CA ALA A 151 9.44 30.62 -11.12
C ALA A 151 9.60 30.93 -9.62
N VAL A 152 8.52 31.31 -8.97
CA VAL A 152 8.47 31.36 -7.50
C VAL A 152 8.61 29.92 -7.00
N ASP A 153 9.57 29.66 -6.11
CA ASP A 153 9.77 28.34 -5.52
C ASP A 153 8.48 27.91 -4.80
N PRO A 154 7.86 26.77 -5.21
CA PRO A 154 6.61 26.29 -4.61
C PRO A 154 6.70 26.09 -3.09
N SER A 155 7.92 25.86 -2.58
CA SER A 155 8.18 25.71 -1.15
C SER A 155 8.01 27.02 -0.37
N LEU A 156 8.22 28.16 -0.99
CA LEU A 156 8.05 29.49 -0.38
C LEU A 156 6.56 29.88 -0.26
N SER A 157 5.77 29.66 -1.31
CA SER A 157 4.32 29.91 -1.27
C SER A 157 3.59 28.96 -0.32
N ALA A 158 4.07 27.71 -0.18
CA ALA A 158 3.56 26.75 0.81
C ALA A 158 3.88 27.12 2.28
N MET A 159 4.92 27.95 2.51
CA MET A 159 5.24 28.43 3.86
C MET A 159 4.32 29.56 4.33
N GLU A 160 3.71 30.30 3.42
CA GLU A 160 2.80 31.42 3.71
C GLU A 160 1.32 30.99 3.82
N ALA A 161 0.97 29.79 3.29
CA ALA A 161 -0.39 29.28 3.39
C ALA A 161 -0.76 28.91 4.85
N PRO A 162 -1.97 29.21 5.32
CA PRO A 162 -2.42 28.83 6.66
C PRO A 162 -2.31 27.31 6.85
N ARG A 163 -1.46 26.88 7.77
CA ARG A 163 -1.23 25.44 8.06
C ARG A 163 -2.48 24.87 8.70
N SER A 164 -3.26 24.10 7.95
CA SER A 164 -4.44 23.39 8.47
C SER A 164 -4.08 22.23 9.41
N GLY A 165 -2.81 21.95 9.62
CA GLY A 165 -2.30 20.91 10.52
C GLY A 165 -2.54 19.46 10.07
N ARG A 166 -3.15 19.24 8.90
CA ARG A 166 -3.41 17.90 8.35
C ARG A 166 -2.57 17.64 7.11
N MET A 167 -1.89 16.50 7.07
CA MET A 167 -1.06 16.05 5.95
C MET A 167 -1.83 15.89 4.62
N ALA A 168 -3.14 15.89 4.68
CA ALA A 168 -4.03 15.81 3.52
C ALA A 168 -3.91 17.02 2.55
N ASP A 169 -3.31 18.13 2.97
CA ASP A 169 -3.21 19.37 2.17
C ASP A 169 -1.96 19.44 1.30
N ILE A 170 -1.10 18.45 1.36
CA ILE A 170 0.24 18.51 0.76
C ILE A 170 0.24 18.15 -0.74
N LEU A 171 -0.81 17.50 -1.26
CA LEU A 171 -0.86 17.09 -2.67
C LEU A 171 -0.60 18.22 -3.66
N ALA A 172 -1.15 19.40 -3.41
CA ALA A 172 -0.95 20.56 -4.28
C ALA A 172 0.47 21.17 -4.19
N THR A 173 1.27 20.80 -3.19
CA THR A 173 2.57 21.41 -2.86
C THR A 173 3.74 20.43 -2.94
N ILE A 174 3.55 19.25 -3.51
CA ILE A 174 4.64 18.30 -3.78
C ILE A 174 5.60 18.95 -4.77
N ALA A 175 6.88 19.04 -4.39
CA ALA A 175 7.91 19.58 -5.26
C ALA A 175 8.31 18.58 -6.35
N SER A 176 8.88 19.06 -7.44
CA SER A 176 9.24 18.24 -8.60
C SER A 176 10.25 17.13 -8.26
N ASP A 177 11.22 17.40 -7.39
CA ASP A 177 12.17 16.42 -6.89
C ASP A 177 11.51 15.34 -6.02
N GLN A 178 10.51 15.72 -5.22
CA GLN A 178 9.70 14.80 -4.44
C GLN A 178 8.83 13.91 -5.33
N ASP A 179 8.19 14.48 -6.36
CA ASP A 179 7.38 13.72 -7.33
C ASP A 179 8.22 12.72 -8.12
N ALA A 180 9.45 13.09 -8.50
CA ALA A 180 10.39 12.17 -9.13
C ALA A 180 10.70 10.94 -8.27
N ILE A 181 10.80 11.11 -6.95
CA ILE A 181 10.97 9.99 -5.99
C ILE A 181 9.68 9.18 -5.88
N ILE A 182 8.53 9.84 -5.79
CA ILE A 182 7.21 9.20 -5.68
C ILE A 182 6.98 8.28 -6.87
N ARG A 183 7.28 8.74 -8.09
CA ARG A 183 7.06 8.01 -9.36
C ARG A 183 8.25 7.16 -9.81
N SER A 184 9.27 6.99 -8.96
CA SER A 184 10.41 6.13 -9.31
C SER A 184 9.99 4.65 -9.34
N ASP A 185 10.70 3.84 -10.14
CA ASP A 185 10.38 2.43 -10.43
C ASP A 185 10.17 1.58 -9.17
N LEU A 186 9.25 0.59 -9.28
CA LEU A 186 8.97 -0.40 -8.23
C LEU A 186 10.15 -1.36 -8.00
N ASP A 187 10.84 -1.75 -9.06
CA ASP A 187 11.86 -2.83 -9.01
C ASP A 187 13.24 -2.32 -8.53
N GLN A 188 13.27 -1.26 -7.74
CA GLN A 188 14.50 -0.69 -7.18
C GLN A 188 14.38 -0.41 -5.68
N VAL A 189 15.52 -0.43 -4.98
CA VAL A 189 15.62 0.06 -3.60
C VAL A 189 15.78 1.57 -3.62
N THR A 190 14.81 2.28 -3.04
CA THR A 190 14.83 3.75 -2.93
C THR A 190 15.17 4.17 -1.51
N ILE A 191 16.24 4.95 -1.31
CA ILE A 191 16.63 5.51 -0.02
C ILE A 191 16.39 7.01 -0.05
N VAL A 192 15.48 7.50 0.81
CA VAL A 192 15.13 8.91 0.90
C VAL A 192 15.83 9.55 2.11
N GLN A 193 16.73 10.49 1.85
CA GLN A 193 17.43 11.25 2.88
C GLN A 193 16.98 12.70 2.89
N GLY A 194 17.06 13.34 4.06
CA GLY A 194 16.72 14.76 4.23
C GLY A 194 16.67 15.13 5.71
N GLY A 195 16.75 16.41 6.00
CA GLY A 195 16.62 16.97 7.34
C GLY A 195 15.22 16.78 7.95
N PRO A 196 15.01 17.14 9.22
CA PRO A 196 13.69 17.21 9.80
C PRO A 196 12.79 18.19 9.02
N GLY A 197 11.53 17.83 8.80
CA GLY A 197 10.56 18.70 8.10
C GLY A 197 10.63 18.71 6.56
N THR A 198 11.57 18.02 5.92
CA THR A 198 11.71 17.97 4.44
C THR A 198 10.67 17.09 3.73
N GLY A 199 9.66 16.61 4.43
CA GLY A 199 8.57 15.83 3.82
C GLY A 199 8.86 14.36 3.56
N LYS A 200 9.93 13.74 4.11
CA LYS A 200 10.27 12.32 3.87
C LYS A 200 9.10 11.35 4.06
N THR A 201 8.34 11.49 5.14
CA THR A 201 7.17 10.65 5.42
C THR A 201 6.06 10.88 4.39
N VAL A 202 5.86 12.13 3.99
CA VAL A 202 4.92 12.50 2.91
C VAL A 202 5.28 11.78 1.62
N VAL A 203 6.53 11.92 1.18
CA VAL A 203 7.04 11.26 -0.03
C VAL A 203 6.85 9.73 0.05
N ALA A 204 7.16 9.12 1.20
CA ALA A 204 7.00 7.68 1.38
C ALA A 204 5.54 7.23 1.25
N LEU A 205 4.58 7.97 1.84
CA LEU A 205 3.16 7.64 1.78
C LEU A 205 2.57 7.87 0.38
N HIS A 206 2.92 8.99 -0.25
CA HIS A 206 2.48 9.26 -1.62
C HIS A 206 3.08 8.26 -2.61
N ARG A 207 4.34 7.82 -2.40
CA ARG A 207 4.93 6.73 -3.17
C ARG A 207 4.17 5.43 -2.99
N ALA A 208 3.82 5.05 -1.77
CA ALA A 208 3.01 3.86 -1.51
C ALA A 208 1.66 3.93 -2.23
N ALA A 209 0.96 5.07 -2.15
CA ALA A 209 -0.31 5.29 -2.84
C ALA A 209 -0.15 5.26 -4.38
N TRP A 210 0.90 5.87 -4.92
CA TRP A 210 1.18 5.83 -6.36
C TRP A 210 1.52 4.42 -6.85
N LEU A 211 2.30 3.66 -6.10
CA LEU A 211 2.65 2.28 -6.44
C LEU A 211 1.42 1.37 -6.42
N LEU A 212 0.55 1.48 -5.40
CA LEU A 212 -0.71 0.74 -5.31
C LEU A 212 -1.65 1.05 -6.48
N TYR A 213 -1.69 2.30 -6.91
CA TYR A 213 -2.47 2.71 -8.07
C TYR A 213 -1.90 2.16 -9.37
N THR A 214 -0.58 2.35 -9.60
CA THR A 214 0.08 2.04 -10.87
C THR A 214 0.30 0.54 -11.07
N HIS A 215 0.61 -0.19 -9.98
CA HIS A 215 0.93 -1.62 -10.00
C HIS A 215 -0.13 -2.47 -9.27
N ARG A 216 -1.40 -2.06 -9.37
CA ARG A 216 -2.52 -2.65 -8.63
C ARG A 216 -2.59 -4.17 -8.74
N GLU A 217 -2.49 -4.74 -9.96
CA GLU A 217 -2.58 -6.19 -10.17
C GLU A 217 -1.47 -6.97 -9.44
N ARG A 218 -0.26 -6.43 -9.41
CA ARG A 218 0.87 -7.06 -8.71
C ARG A 218 0.73 -6.91 -7.20
N LEU A 219 0.49 -5.70 -6.74
CA LEU A 219 0.45 -5.38 -5.30
C LEU A 219 -0.83 -5.88 -4.61
N ALA A 220 -1.93 -6.12 -5.34
CA ALA A 220 -3.10 -6.81 -4.79
C ALA A 220 -2.79 -8.25 -4.33
N ARG A 221 -1.79 -8.91 -4.94
CA ARG A 221 -1.35 -10.26 -4.55
C ARG A 221 -0.23 -10.24 -3.51
N ASP A 222 0.73 -9.34 -3.68
CA ASP A 222 1.96 -9.29 -2.89
C ASP A 222 1.78 -8.46 -1.59
N GLY A 223 0.81 -7.54 -1.58
CA GLY A 223 0.58 -6.59 -0.49
C GLY A 223 1.61 -5.47 -0.40
N VAL A 224 1.29 -4.46 0.41
CA VAL A 224 2.23 -3.40 0.80
C VAL A 224 2.39 -3.41 2.31
N LEU A 225 3.62 -3.45 2.79
CA LEU A 225 3.94 -3.39 4.21
C LEU A 225 4.64 -2.06 4.52
N ILE A 226 4.08 -1.31 5.47
CA ILE A 226 4.73 -0.14 6.06
C ILE A 226 5.19 -0.49 7.48
N VAL A 227 6.49 -0.37 7.72
CA VAL A 227 7.06 -0.58 9.05
C VAL A 227 7.38 0.76 9.68
N GLY A 228 6.72 1.06 10.80
CA GLY A 228 6.89 2.31 11.54
C GLY A 228 7.53 2.11 12.92
N PRO A 229 8.09 3.17 13.50
CA PRO A 229 8.83 3.09 14.78
C PRO A 229 7.92 2.82 15.99
N SER A 230 6.65 3.19 15.92
CA SER A 230 5.70 3.05 17.04
C SER A 230 4.25 2.96 16.54
N ASN A 231 3.37 2.41 17.38
CA ASN A 231 1.93 2.34 17.08
C ASN A 231 1.29 3.74 16.92
N VAL A 232 1.76 4.75 17.66
CA VAL A 232 1.27 6.13 17.52
C VAL A 232 1.58 6.67 16.14
N PHE A 233 2.79 6.44 15.63
CA PHE A 233 3.18 6.82 14.28
C PHE A 233 2.34 6.08 13.23
N LEU A 234 2.15 4.77 13.40
CA LEU A 234 1.35 3.96 12.48
C LEU A 234 -0.13 4.37 12.48
N HIS A 235 -0.70 4.69 13.64
CA HIS A 235 -2.07 5.20 13.72
C HIS A 235 -2.24 6.54 12.97
N TYR A 236 -1.24 7.41 13.03
CA TYR A 236 -1.24 8.61 12.21
C TYR A 236 -1.22 8.31 10.71
N ILE A 237 -0.41 7.34 10.27
CA ILE A 237 -0.35 6.87 8.88
C ILE A 237 -1.69 6.29 8.43
N ASP A 238 -2.32 5.47 9.28
CA ASP A 238 -3.62 4.85 9.05
C ASP A 238 -4.73 5.86 8.77
N GLN A 239 -4.65 7.05 9.37
CA GLN A 239 -5.58 8.15 9.11
C GLN A 239 -5.30 8.90 7.80
N VAL A 240 -4.07 8.85 7.30
CA VAL A 240 -3.66 9.58 6.10
C VAL A 240 -3.90 8.78 4.82
N LEU A 241 -3.61 7.48 4.81
CA LEU A 241 -3.70 6.61 3.63
C LEU A 241 -5.09 6.64 2.94
N PRO A 242 -6.23 6.60 3.65
CA PRO A 242 -7.54 6.71 3.02
C PRO A 242 -7.73 8.02 2.27
N SER A 243 -7.16 9.13 2.77
CA SER A 243 -7.21 10.43 2.09
C SER A 243 -6.40 10.47 0.78
N LEU A 244 -5.51 9.49 0.57
CA LEU A 244 -4.75 9.27 -0.66
C LEU A 244 -5.41 8.24 -1.58
N GLY A 245 -6.57 7.69 -1.18
CA GLY A 245 -7.35 6.72 -1.94
C GLY A 245 -6.91 5.27 -1.74
N GLU A 246 -6.16 4.95 -0.67
CA GLU A 246 -5.62 3.62 -0.45
C GLU A 246 -5.94 3.10 0.96
N THR A 247 -6.31 1.81 1.04
CA THR A 247 -6.66 1.12 2.29
C THR A 247 -5.95 -0.23 2.44
N ASP A 248 -5.41 -0.81 1.35
CA ASP A 248 -4.82 -2.15 1.35
C ASP A 248 -3.34 -2.15 1.75
N VAL A 249 -3.06 -1.63 2.94
CA VAL A 249 -1.69 -1.52 3.46
C VAL A 249 -1.61 -2.16 4.84
N VAL A 250 -0.63 -3.04 5.04
CA VAL A 250 -0.32 -3.63 6.34
C VAL A 250 0.62 -2.71 7.11
N LEU A 251 0.21 -2.29 8.30
CA LEU A 251 0.98 -1.39 9.17
C LEU A 251 1.52 -2.15 10.38
N LEU A 252 2.84 -2.30 10.49
CA LEU A 252 3.46 -3.04 11.58
C LEU A 252 4.63 -2.25 12.20
N THR A 253 4.83 -2.42 13.50
CA THR A 253 6.09 -2.06 14.15
C THR A 253 7.10 -3.20 13.99
N PRO A 254 8.42 -2.95 14.16
CA PRO A 254 9.42 -4.02 14.14
C PRO A 254 9.13 -5.17 15.10
N ARG A 255 8.42 -4.90 16.20
CA ARG A 255 8.01 -5.91 17.21
C ARG A 255 6.88 -6.82 16.71
N GLN A 256 6.10 -6.38 15.73
CA GLN A 256 4.94 -7.10 15.17
C GLN A 256 5.25 -7.87 13.89
N LEU A 257 6.48 -7.72 13.33
CA LEU A 257 6.89 -8.41 12.11
C LEU A 257 6.86 -9.94 12.23
N TYR A 258 6.90 -10.46 13.45
CA TYR A 258 6.74 -11.88 13.71
C TYR A 258 5.37 -12.12 14.38
N PRO A 259 4.35 -12.60 13.63
CA PRO A 259 2.96 -12.58 14.10
C PRO A 259 2.70 -13.48 15.32
N ASP A 260 3.48 -14.58 15.48
CA ASP A 260 3.26 -15.58 16.53
C ASP A 260 3.99 -15.24 17.84
N VAL A 261 4.73 -14.13 17.90
CA VAL A 261 5.47 -13.71 19.09
C VAL A 261 4.98 -12.36 19.58
N ARG A 262 4.42 -12.34 20.77
CA ARG A 262 4.07 -11.08 21.46
C ARG A 262 5.17 -10.74 22.47
N PRO A 263 5.92 -9.65 22.28
CA PRO A 263 6.88 -9.19 23.27
C PRO A 263 6.16 -8.82 24.58
N THR A 264 6.62 -9.39 25.69
CA THR A 264 6.03 -9.17 27.02
C THR A 264 6.89 -8.28 27.92
N ALA A 265 8.14 -8.01 27.52
CA ALA A 265 9.10 -7.20 28.28
C ALA A 265 10.09 -6.51 27.35
N ASP A 266 10.73 -5.47 27.85
CA ASP A 266 11.84 -4.79 27.19
C ASP A 266 13.16 -5.25 27.81
N ASP A 267 14.16 -5.50 26.96
CA ASP A 267 15.54 -5.77 27.40
C ASP A 267 16.22 -4.47 27.88
N SER A 268 17.15 -4.60 28.80
CA SER A 268 18.07 -3.47 29.10
C SER A 268 18.89 -3.12 27.84
N HIS A 269 19.39 -1.87 27.80
CA HIS A 269 20.15 -1.37 26.63
C HIS A 269 21.33 -2.29 26.25
N ASP A 270 22.06 -2.82 27.22
CA ASP A 270 23.20 -3.71 26.94
C ASP A 270 22.77 -5.07 26.39
N VAL A 271 21.69 -5.63 26.92
CA VAL A 271 21.12 -6.89 26.42
C VAL A 271 20.56 -6.69 25.00
N ALA A 272 19.83 -5.61 24.74
CA ALA A 272 19.31 -5.28 23.42
C ALA A 272 20.46 -5.10 22.39
N ARG A 273 21.56 -4.44 22.78
CA ARG A 273 22.75 -4.27 21.93
C ARG A 273 23.40 -5.60 21.57
N ILE A 274 23.52 -6.51 22.54
CA ILE A 274 24.09 -7.85 22.31
C ILE A 274 23.18 -8.66 21.39
N LYS A 275 21.88 -8.70 21.68
CA LYS A 275 20.87 -9.43 20.88
C LYS A 275 20.74 -8.88 19.45
N GLY A 276 20.84 -7.56 19.27
CA GLY A 276 20.79 -6.88 17.96
C GLY A 276 22.10 -6.94 17.17
N SER A 277 23.15 -7.54 17.70
CA SER A 277 24.43 -7.66 17.00
C SER A 277 24.37 -8.73 15.89
N ASP A 278 24.99 -8.46 14.72
CA ASP A 278 25.12 -9.43 13.61
C ASP A 278 25.75 -10.76 14.06
N ARG A 279 26.57 -10.75 15.11
CA ARG A 279 27.16 -11.97 15.70
C ARG A 279 26.07 -12.90 16.28
N MET A 280 24.93 -12.34 16.73
CA MET A 280 23.84 -13.12 17.30
C MET A 280 23.21 -14.04 16.25
N ALA A 281 23.13 -13.66 15.00
CA ALA A 281 22.63 -14.53 13.92
C ALA A 281 23.42 -15.84 13.85
N ARG A 282 24.76 -15.78 14.01
CA ARG A 282 25.61 -16.98 14.03
C ARG A 282 25.44 -17.81 15.31
N VAL A 283 25.20 -17.16 16.45
CA VAL A 283 24.91 -17.85 17.71
C VAL A 283 23.59 -18.60 17.61
N ILE A 284 22.55 -17.96 17.10
CA ILE A 284 21.24 -18.59 16.90
C ILE A 284 21.34 -19.73 15.89
N ALA A 285 22.02 -19.55 14.77
CA ALA A 285 22.22 -20.62 13.78
C ALA A 285 22.89 -21.86 14.40
N ARG A 286 23.92 -21.66 15.24
CA ARG A 286 24.58 -22.77 15.98
C ARG A 286 23.64 -23.41 17.00
N ALA A 287 22.86 -22.61 17.73
CA ALA A 287 21.91 -23.09 18.72
C ALA A 287 20.81 -23.92 18.07
N VAL A 288 20.29 -23.50 16.90
CA VAL A 288 19.32 -24.26 16.10
C VAL A 288 19.95 -25.57 15.61
N ALA A 289 21.14 -25.51 15.02
CA ALA A 289 21.85 -26.71 14.54
C ALA A 289 22.12 -27.72 15.67
N ALA A 290 22.44 -27.24 16.86
CA ALA A 290 22.68 -28.12 18.04
C ALA A 290 21.38 -28.78 18.56
N ARG A 291 20.20 -28.22 18.23
CA ARG A 291 18.90 -28.77 18.61
C ARG A 291 18.34 -29.78 17.62
N VAL A 292 18.81 -29.76 16.38
CA VAL A 292 18.45 -30.78 15.39
C VAL A 292 19.14 -32.10 15.75
N ARG A 293 18.38 -33.05 16.29
CA ARG A 293 18.89 -34.37 16.71
C ARG A 293 18.05 -35.46 16.12
N ILE A 294 18.69 -36.50 15.60
CA ILE A 294 18.03 -37.72 15.18
C ILE A 294 17.70 -38.54 16.42
N PRO A 295 16.42 -38.96 16.61
CA PRO A 295 16.04 -39.80 17.75
C PRO A 295 16.77 -41.11 17.74
N ARG A 296 17.31 -41.56 18.89
CA ARG A 296 18.04 -42.82 19.01
C ARG A 296 17.15 -44.06 18.88
N THR A 297 15.86 -43.94 19.18
CA THR A 297 14.88 -45.05 19.21
C THR A 297 13.91 -45.04 18.03
N GLY A 298 14.07 -44.15 17.08
CA GLY A 298 13.11 -43.93 16.03
C GLY A 298 11.87 -43.14 16.48
N VAL A 299 10.94 -42.93 15.56
CA VAL A 299 9.69 -42.18 15.76
C VAL A 299 8.51 -42.99 15.29
N THR A 300 7.44 -42.99 16.06
CA THR A 300 6.16 -43.57 15.64
C THR A 300 5.20 -42.43 15.24
N LEU A 301 4.77 -42.41 14.00
CA LEU A 301 3.73 -41.51 13.49
C LEU A 301 2.38 -42.23 13.66
N THR A 302 1.36 -41.47 14.07
CA THR A 302 -0.02 -41.98 14.13
C THR A 302 -0.85 -41.20 13.13
N THR A 303 -1.50 -41.90 12.20
CA THR A 303 -2.42 -41.26 11.23
C THR A 303 -3.74 -40.89 11.90
N HIS A 304 -4.55 -40.07 11.22
CA HIS A 304 -5.91 -39.74 11.68
C HIS A 304 -6.84 -40.95 11.79
N THR A 305 -6.50 -42.06 11.10
CA THR A 305 -7.21 -43.36 11.20
C THR A 305 -6.70 -44.25 12.33
N GLY A 306 -5.74 -43.78 13.13
CA GLY A 306 -5.15 -44.57 14.25
C GLY A 306 -4.03 -45.54 13.84
N MET A 307 -3.67 -45.63 12.56
CA MET A 307 -2.58 -46.47 12.11
C MET A 307 -1.24 -45.99 12.66
N ARG A 308 -0.40 -46.85 13.17
CA ARG A 308 0.94 -46.54 13.70
C ARG A 308 2.00 -46.94 12.69
N ILE A 309 2.80 -45.98 12.26
CA ILE A 309 3.88 -46.13 11.31
C ILE A 309 5.19 -45.85 12.04
N ARG A 310 6.08 -46.84 12.11
CA ARG A 310 7.37 -46.68 12.75
C ARG A 310 8.43 -46.30 11.73
N LEU A 311 9.21 -45.29 12.06
CA LEU A 311 10.40 -44.86 11.30
C LEU A 311 11.64 -45.12 12.15
N SER A 312 12.63 -45.80 11.59
CA SER A 312 13.89 -46.09 12.28
C SER A 312 14.79 -44.81 12.32
N PRO A 313 15.77 -44.78 13.23
CA PRO A 313 16.76 -43.69 13.22
C PRO A 313 17.48 -43.52 11.88
N GLU A 314 17.82 -44.65 11.21
CA GLU A 314 18.51 -44.69 9.93
C GLU A 314 17.65 -44.11 8.81
N GLU A 315 16.33 -44.39 8.79
CA GLU A 315 15.37 -43.86 7.83
C GLU A 315 15.22 -42.34 8.00
N ILE A 316 15.17 -41.86 9.25
CA ILE A 316 15.11 -40.44 9.57
C ILE A 316 16.43 -39.73 9.16
N GLU A 317 17.57 -40.38 9.44
CA GLU A 317 18.87 -39.88 9.01
C GLU A 317 18.98 -39.80 7.48
N GLN A 318 18.51 -40.82 6.78
CA GLN A 318 18.47 -40.84 5.31
C GLN A 318 17.60 -39.71 4.76
N ALA A 319 16.43 -39.47 5.34
CA ALA A 319 15.55 -38.36 4.96
C ALA A 319 16.22 -36.98 5.16
N SER A 320 17.11 -36.87 6.15
CA SER A 320 17.88 -35.65 6.43
C SER A 320 19.09 -35.44 5.53
N LYS A 321 19.62 -36.53 4.90
CA LYS A 321 20.78 -36.45 3.99
C LYS A 321 20.44 -35.62 2.73
N GLY A 322 21.29 -34.66 2.40
CA GLY A 322 21.11 -33.82 1.23
C GLY A 322 20.20 -32.60 1.45
N ILE A 323 19.69 -32.41 2.67
CA ILE A 323 19.19 -31.12 3.10
C ILE A 323 20.45 -30.31 3.43
N SER A 324 20.88 -29.50 2.48
CA SER A 324 22.14 -28.77 2.54
C SER A 324 22.26 -28.00 3.87
N ARG A 325 23.38 -28.18 4.57
CA ARG A 325 23.76 -27.36 5.74
C ARG A 325 23.91 -25.87 5.39
N SER A 326 23.93 -25.53 4.09
CA SER A 326 23.97 -24.16 3.58
C SER A 326 22.60 -23.52 3.41
N ARG A 327 21.51 -24.29 3.42
CA ARG A 327 20.15 -23.74 3.36
C ARG A 327 19.70 -23.27 4.74
N ARG A 328 18.87 -22.20 4.76
CA ARG A 328 18.21 -21.76 5.98
C ARG A 328 17.39 -22.91 6.57
N PHE A 329 17.31 -23.01 7.88
CA PHE A 329 16.59 -24.09 8.60
C PHE A 329 15.17 -24.33 8.04
N HIS A 330 14.44 -23.24 7.77
CA HIS A 330 13.07 -23.31 7.25
C HIS A 330 13.01 -23.83 5.80
N ASP A 331 13.99 -23.50 4.95
CA ASP A 331 14.03 -23.98 3.56
C ASP A 331 14.26 -25.51 3.48
N GLY A 332 14.85 -26.07 4.51
CA GLY A 332 15.10 -27.51 4.62
C GLY A 332 13.94 -28.32 5.20
N ARG A 333 12.99 -27.66 5.87
CA ARG A 333 11.90 -28.34 6.60
C ARG A 333 10.95 -29.08 5.68
N ASP A 334 10.44 -28.44 4.66
CA ASP A 334 9.46 -29.04 3.74
C ASP A 334 10.03 -30.20 2.91
N PRO A 335 11.25 -30.09 2.33
CA PRO A 335 11.91 -31.22 1.71
C PRO A 335 12.14 -32.41 2.69
N PHE A 336 12.48 -32.13 3.95
CA PHE A 336 12.61 -33.14 4.98
C PHE A 336 11.29 -33.82 5.24
N LEU A 337 10.24 -33.08 5.51
CA LEU A 337 8.91 -33.63 5.77
C LEU A 337 8.39 -34.50 4.63
N ARG A 338 8.55 -34.02 3.39
CA ARG A 338 8.17 -34.85 2.21
C ARG A 338 8.91 -36.18 2.14
N ARG A 339 10.21 -36.21 2.41
CA ARG A 339 10.99 -37.48 2.43
C ARG A 339 10.56 -38.38 3.57
N VAL A 340 10.30 -37.81 4.75
CA VAL A 340 9.78 -38.58 5.90
C VAL A 340 8.43 -39.21 5.56
N LEU A 341 7.52 -38.45 4.95
CA LEU A 341 6.20 -38.96 4.54
C LEU A 341 6.31 -40.03 3.44
N GLN A 342 7.21 -39.85 2.46
CA GLN A 342 7.50 -40.86 1.44
C GLN A 342 8.04 -42.15 2.06
N GLN A 343 8.94 -42.05 3.03
CA GLN A 343 9.47 -43.21 3.72
C GLN A 343 8.38 -43.91 4.57
N ALA A 344 7.55 -43.11 5.23
CA ALA A 344 6.39 -43.64 5.98
C ALA A 344 5.42 -44.38 5.04
N ALA A 345 5.11 -43.86 3.87
CA ALA A 345 4.27 -44.53 2.87
C ALA A 345 4.87 -45.85 2.39
N ARG A 346 6.21 -45.88 2.14
CA ARG A 346 6.91 -47.16 1.80
C ARG A 346 6.82 -48.19 2.90
N ASN A 347 6.94 -47.78 4.16
CA ASN A 347 6.83 -48.68 5.30
C ASN A 347 5.40 -49.28 5.39
N VAL A 348 4.36 -48.45 5.18
CA VAL A 348 2.97 -48.94 5.13
C VAL A 348 2.77 -49.91 3.98
N ALA A 349 3.23 -49.60 2.78
CA ALA A 349 3.10 -50.45 1.59
C ALA A 349 3.76 -51.83 1.84
N ARG A 350 4.96 -51.85 2.42
CA ARG A 350 5.66 -53.06 2.78
C ARG A 350 4.90 -53.91 3.84
N ASP A 351 4.36 -53.24 4.86
CA ASP A 351 3.66 -53.92 5.96
C ASP A 351 2.26 -54.43 5.55
N THR A 352 1.65 -53.82 4.55
CA THR A 352 0.32 -54.19 4.01
C THR A 352 0.40 -55.09 2.77
N GLY A 353 1.59 -55.38 2.25
CA GLY A 353 1.78 -56.21 1.05
C GLY A 353 1.29 -55.55 -0.26
N HIS A 354 1.09 -54.23 -0.28
CA HIS A 354 0.75 -53.48 -1.47
C HIS A 354 2.04 -52.82 -2.04
N ASP A 355 2.26 -52.97 -3.34
CA ASP A 355 3.36 -52.29 -4.03
C ASP A 355 3.08 -50.79 -4.05
N PRO A 356 4.05 -49.91 -3.77
CA PRO A 356 3.85 -48.49 -3.59
C PRO A 356 3.51 -47.73 -4.89
#